data_b2c9eb117b26642f829ebb1f46a5a7d5
#
_entry.id   b2c9eb117b26642f829ebb1f46a5a7d5
#
_cell.length_a   1.000
_cell.length_b   1.000
_cell.length_c   1.000
_cell.angle_alpha   90.00
_cell.angle_beta   90.00
_cell.angle_gamma   90.00
#
_symmetry.space_group_name_H-M   'P 1'
#
loop_
_entity.id
_entity.type
_entity.pdbx_description
1 polymer ?
#
loop_
_entity_poly.entity_id
_entity_poly.type
_entity_poly.pdbx_seq_one_letter_code
_entity_poly.pdbx_strand_id
1 'polypeptide(L)'
;EPVYRGYSSTAQHRMLVIPEEHWAKALKLLYAEKFDWSRLVYDITYTSIGAAVVEDFYDENVVFLRFCFEKELLKKNPLDRQGRILRMVYLNQDLTTAGKYLFPRLMQKFLVFTDRGGKSSLETMLKRWYTALEKEYLSQTAG
;
A
#
# COMPACT_ATOMS: atom_id res chain seq x y z
N GLU A 1 20.53 -4.03 6.50
CA GLU A 1 20.18 -3.50 7.09
C GLU A 1 20.09 -2.27 7.12
N PRO A 2 20.36 -1.73 7.49
CA PRO A 2 19.65 -0.90 7.43
C PRO A 2 19.59 0.28 6.73
N VAL A 3 18.75 0.24 5.75
CA VAL A 3 18.47 1.41 4.99
C VAL A 3 17.94 2.54 5.83
N TYR A 4 17.47 2.27 7.03
CA TYR A 4 17.02 3.37 7.88
C TYR A 4 18.04 3.80 8.91
N ARG A 5 19.28 3.49 8.71
CA ARG A 5 20.22 3.95 9.61
C ARG A 5 20.32 5.41 9.49
N GLY A 6 20.29 6.27 9.29
CA GLY A 6 20.38 7.69 9.29
C GLY A 6 19.17 8.36 9.89
N TYR A 7 18.13 7.61 10.17
CA TYR A 7 16.94 8.18 10.75
C TYR A 7 17.10 8.29 12.27
N SER A 8 16.34 9.18 12.86
CA SER A 8 16.37 9.35 14.29
C SER A 8 15.89 8.04 14.94
N SER A 9 16.32 7.84 16.17
CA SER A 9 15.89 6.64 16.88
C SER A 9 14.37 6.64 17.08
N THR A 10 13.76 7.80 17.15
CA THR A 10 12.31 7.89 17.26
C THR A 10 11.64 7.34 16.02
N ALA A 11 12.14 7.71 14.85
CA ALA A 11 11.57 7.22 13.60
C ALA A 11 11.77 5.72 13.48
N GLN A 12 12.97 5.24 13.82
CA GLN A 12 13.26 3.82 13.77
C GLN A 12 12.36 3.04 14.72
N HIS A 13 12.14 3.61 15.87
CA HIS A 13 11.32 2.99 16.89
C HIS A 13 9.89 2.83 16.39
N ARG A 14 9.35 3.85 15.73
CA ARG A 14 8.00 3.80 15.20
C ARG A 14 7.86 2.78 14.08
N MET A 15 8.93 2.60 13.33
CA MET A 15 8.92 1.61 12.27
C MET A 15 8.64 0.21 12.80
N LEU A 16 9.02 -0.05 14.03
CA LEU A 16 8.82 -1.37 14.62
C LEU A 16 7.37 -1.64 14.93
N VAL A 17 6.47 -0.69 14.66
CA VAL A 17 5.05 -0.95 14.78
C VAL A 17 4.63 -2.05 13.81
N ILE A 18 5.34 -2.15 12.69
CA ILE A 18 5.06 -3.23 11.73
C ILE A 18 5.72 -4.50 12.27
N PRO A 19 4.96 -5.53 12.55
CA PRO A 19 5.50 -6.76 13.13
C PRO A 19 6.62 -7.35 12.28
N GLU A 20 7.66 -7.81 12.95
CA GLU A 20 8.81 -8.37 12.28
C GLU A 20 8.45 -9.54 11.38
N GLU A 21 7.49 -10.34 11.78
CA GLU A 21 7.07 -11.48 10.99
C GLU A 21 6.52 -11.07 9.63
N HIS A 22 5.88 -9.91 9.56
CA HIS A 22 5.38 -9.39 8.29
C HIS A 22 6.52 -8.99 7.38
N TRP A 23 7.53 -8.35 7.95
CA TRP A 23 8.74 -7.98 7.21
C TRP A 23 9.43 -9.23 6.68
N ALA A 24 9.56 -10.23 7.55
CA ALA A 24 10.25 -11.46 7.16
C ALA A 24 9.55 -12.15 6.01
N LYS A 25 8.23 -12.24 6.07
CA LYS A 25 7.47 -12.86 4.99
C LYS A 25 7.61 -12.12 3.68
N ALA A 26 7.53 -10.78 3.75
CA ALA A 26 7.64 -9.95 2.57
C ALA A 26 9.02 -10.08 1.95
N LEU A 27 10.05 -10.01 2.77
CA LEU A 27 11.41 -10.13 2.25
C LEU A 27 11.66 -11.48 1.63
N LYS A 28 11.15 -12.54 2.26
CA LYS A 28 11.31 -13.88 1.72
C LYS A 28 10.67 -13.98 0.35
N LEU A 29 9.50 -13.38 0.18
CA LEU A 29 8.82 -13.39 -1.10
C LEU A 29 9.59 -12.58 -2.14
N LEU A 30 10.08 -11.42 -1.74
CA LEU A 30 10.80 -10.53 -2.66
C LEU A 30 12.10 -11.14 -3.17
N TYR A 31 12.75 -11.94 -2.33
CA TYR A 31 14.03 -12.54 -2.72
C TYR A 31 13.89 -14.00 -3.14
N ALA A 32 12.65 -14.46 -3.38
CA ALA A 32 12.45 -15.80 -3.87
C ALA A 32 13.07 -15.93 -5.25
N GLU A 33 13.71 -17.06 -5.48
CA GLU A 33 14.43 -17.30 -6.72
C GLU A 33 13.56 -17.12 -7.97
N LYS A 34 12.33 -17.59 -7.89
CA LYS A 34 11.44 -17.55 -9.05
C LYS A 34 10.40 -16.42 -8.96
N PHE A 35 10.68 -15.45 -8.13
CA PHE A 35 9.72 -14.35 -7.99
C PHE A 35 9.68 -13.53 -9.28
N ASP A 36 8.49 -13.29 -9.75
CA ASP A 36 8.28 -12.52 -10.98
C ASP A 36 7.96 -11.08 -10.60
N TRP A 37 8.95 -10.23 -10.67
CA TRP A 37 8.82 -8.85 -10.29
C TRP A 37 7.82 -8.08 -11.16
N SER A 38 7.60 -8.53 -12.38
CA SER A 38 6.66 -7.85 -13.26
C SER A 38 5.21 -7.98 -12.78
N ARG A 39 4.97 -8.91 -11.86
CA ARG A 39 3.64 -9.13 -11.32
C ARG A 39 3.41 -8.41 -10.00
N LEU A 40 4.43 -7.76 -9.50
CA LEU A 40 4.34 -7.00 -8.25
C LEU A 40 3.56 -5.73 -8.49
N VAL A 41 2.59 -5.47 -7.65
CA VAL A 41 1.78 -4.27 -7.75
C VAL A 41 2.14 -3.26 -6.67
N TYR A 42 2.37 -3.74 -5.48
CA TYR A 42 2.62 -2.84 -4.36
C TYR A 42 3.47 -3.55 -3.31
N ASP A 43 4.52 -2.89 -2.89
CA ASP A 43 5.41 -3.41 -1.87
C ASP A 43 5.55 -2.38 -0.77
N ILE A 44 4.77 -2.54 0.27
CA ILE A 44 4.78 -1.60 1.39
C ILE A 44 6.10 -1.70 2.16
N THR A 45 6.73 -2.87 2.13
CA THR A 45 8.02 -3.04 2.81
C THR A 45 9.05 -2.08 2.23
N TYR A 46 9.14 -2.09 0.92
CA TYR A 46 10.12 -1.28 0.22
C TYR A 46 9.80 0.20 0.34
N THR A 47 8.54 0.57 0.14
CA THR A 47 8.16 1.97 0.22
C THR A 47 8.31 2.51 1.63
N SER A 48 8.02 1.67 2.63
CA SER A 48 8.17 2.09 4.00
C SER A 48 9.63 2.42 4.33
N ILE A 49 10.52 1.56 3.90
CA ILE A 49 11.95 1.77 4.14
C ILE A 49 12.42 3.04 3.42
N GLY A 50 12.01 3.21 2.19
CA GLY A 50 12.43 4.35 1.40
C GLY A 50 11.83 5.66 1.87
N ALA A 51 10.70 5.61 2.55
CA ALA A 51 10.00 6.80 2.99
C ALA A 51 10.37 7.24 4.40
N ALA A 52 11.39 6.65 5.01
CA ALA A 52 11.78 6.99 6.37
C ALA A 52 10.60 6.81 7.30
N VAL A 53 10.09 5.63 7.33
CA VAL A 53 8.83 5.29 7.95
C VAL A 53 8.66 5.81 9.36
N VAL A 54 7.51 6.37 9.58
CA VAL A 54 7.05 6.75 10.90
C VAL A 54 5.66 6.18 11.07
N GLU A 55 5.17 6.30 12.27
CA GLU A 55 3.85 5.79 12.61
C GLU A 55 2.76 6.31 11.68
N ASP A 56 2.85 7.60 11.34
CA ASP A 56 1.86 8.23 10.45
C ASP A 56 1.80 7.55 9.10
N PHE A 57 2.95 7.18 8.58
CA PHE A 57 2.99 6.53 7.28
C PHE A 57 2.34 5.14 7.35
N TYR A 58 2.55 4.43 8.44
CA TYR A 58 1.91 3.14 8.63
C TYR A 58 0.39 3.31 8.67
N ASP A 59 -0.07 4.30 9.43
CA ASP A 59 -1.49 4.56 9.56
C ASP A 59 -2.11 4.92 8.21
N GLU A 60 -1.39 5.69 7.41
CA GLU A 60 -1.87 6.06 6.09
C GLU A 60 -2.00 4.84 5.19
N ASN A 61 -1.07 3.89 5.32
CA ASN A 61 -1.18 2.66 4.55
C ASN A 61 -2.37 1.83 4.99
N VAL A 62 -2.67 1.83 6.28
CA VAL A 62 -3.86 1.14 6.79
C VAL A 62 -5.11 1.75 6.15
N VAL A 63 -5.20 3.07 6.14
CA VAL A 63 -6.34 3.77 5.56
C VAL A 63 -6.47 3.45 4.07
N PHE A 64 -5.35 3.50 3.35
CA PHE A 64 -5.33 3.23 1.92
C PHE A 64 -5.80 1.80 1.61
N LEU A 65 -5.23 0.83 2.31
CA LEU A 65 -5.58 -0.57 2.05
C LEU A 65 -7.00 -0.89 2.44
N ARG A 66 -7.46 -0.33 3.55
CA ARG A 66 -8.86 -0.52 3.97
C ARG A 66 -9.81 0.04 2.92
N PHE A 67 -9.52 1.24 2.42
CA PHE A 67 -10.33 1.87 1.38
C PHE A 67 -10.39 0.97 0.14
N CYS A 68 -9.25 0.45 -0.28
CA CYS A 68 -9.21 -0.40 -1.47
C CYS A 68 -10.01 -1.68 -1.28
N PHE A 69 -9.96 -2.27 -0.09
CA PHE A 69 -10.74 -3.46 0.18
C PHE A 69 -12.24 -3.15 0.20
N GLU A 70 -12.62 -2.04 0.80
CA GLU A 70 -14.02 -1.65 0.86
C GLU A 70 -14.61 -1.37 -0.53
N LYS A 71 -13.76 -0.93 -1.44
CA LYS A 71 -14.17 -0.71 -2.83
C LYS A 71 -14.03 -1.96 -3.69
N GLU A 72 -13.74 -3.08 -3.05
CA GLU A 72 -13.65 -4.38 -3.73
C GLU A 72 -12.56 -4.41 -4.80
N LEU A 73 -11.45 -3.77 -4.51
CA LEU A 73 -10.30 -3.80 -5.40
C LEU A 73 -9.34 -4.92 -5.04
N LEU A 74 -9.41 -5.39 -3.80
CA LEU A 74 -8.60 -6.48 -3.29
C LEU A 74 -9.47 -7.68 -3.02
N LYS A 75 -8.96 -8.87 -3.34
CA LYS A 75 -9.74 -10.10 -3.15
C LYS A 75 -9.90 -10.49 -1.70
N LYS A 76 -8.92 -10.14 -0.87
CA LYS A 76 -8.94 -10.49 0.54
C LYS A 76 -8.70 -9.27 1.40
N ASN A 77 -9.22 -9.30 2.60
CA ASN A 77 -9.02 -8.21 3.55
C ASN A 77 -7.53 -8.10 3.87
N PRO A 78 -6.92 -6.93 3.66
CA PRO A 78 -5.49 -6.74 3.92
C PRO A 78 -5.17 -6.55 5.40
N LEU A 79 -6.20 -6.42 6.24
CA LEU A 79 -6.01 -6.14 7.66
C LEU A 79 -6.53 -7.27 8.53
N ASP A 80 -5.91 -7.44 9.69
CA ASP A 80 -6.39 -8.42 10.65
C ASP A 80 -7.50 -7.81 11.52
N ARG A 81 -7.94 -8.55 12.54
CA ARG A 81 -9.04 -8.12 13.39
C ARG A 81 -8.73 -6.85 14.16
N GLN A 82 -7.47 -6.62 14.45
CA GLN A 82 -7.04 -5.44 15.17
C GLN A 82 -6.76 -4.26 14.24
N GLY A 83 -6.97 -4.43 12.94
CA GLY A 83 -6.72 -3.38 11.98
C GLY A 83 -5.27 -3.25 11.58
N ARG A 84 -4.47 -4.28 11.81
CA ARG A 84 -3.05 -4.25 11.45
C ARG A 84 -2.84 -4.91 10.09
N ILE A 85 -1.82 -4.47 9.40
CA ILE A 85 -1.55 -4.95 8.04
C ILE A 85 -1.09 -6.42 8.07
N LEU A 86 -1.80 -7.24 7.32
CA LEU A 86 -1.49 -8.67 7.20
C LEU A 86 -0.49 -8.96 6.08
N ARG A 87 -0.45 -8.09 5.08
CA ARG A 87 0.29 -8.38 3.86
C ARG A 87 1.09 -7.17 3.44
N MET A 88 2.35 -7.37 3.19
CA MET A 88 3.26 -6.28 2.81
C MET A 88 3.46 -6.18 1.31
N VAL A 89 3.25 -7.27 0.59
CA VAL A 89 3.47 -7.33 -0.86
C VAL A 89 2.18 -7.74 -1.55
N TYR A 90 1.81 -7.03 -2.60
CA TYR A 90 0.58 -7.28 -3.35
C TYR A 90 0.91 -7.58 -4.80
N LEU A 91 0.36 -8.68 -5.30
CA LEU A 91 0.58 -9.13 -6.66
C LEU A 91 -0.70 -8.95 -7.45
N ASN A 92 -0.59 -9.01 -8.78
CA ASN A 92 -1.76 -8.91 -9.64
C ASN A 92 -2.84 -9.92 -9.28
N GLN A 93 -2.44 -11.11 -8.86
CA GLN A 93 -3.40 -12.14 -8.51
C GLN A 93 -4.21 -11.80 -7.26
N ASP A 94 -3.76 -10.84 -6.47
CA ASP A 94 -4.46 -10.41 -5.28
C ASP A 94 -5.55 -9.39 -5.59
N LEU A 95 -5.63 -8.94 -6.83
CA LEU A 95 -6.56 -7.89 -7.22
C LEU A 95 -7.78 -8.45 -7.93
N THR A 96 -8.93 -7.79 -7.70
CA THR A 96 -10.13 -8.10 -8.46
C THR A 96 -9.96 -7.54 -9.86
N THR A 97 -10.92 -7.83 -10.74
CA THR A 97 -10.88 -7.30 -12.10
C THR A 97 -10.82 -5.77 -12.09
N ALA A 98 -11.70 -5.15 -11.31
CA ALA A 98 -11.67 -3.69 -11.18
C ALA A 98 -10.38 -3.24 -10.51
N GLY A 99 -9.89 -4.01 -9.55
CA GLY A 99 -8.66 -3.68 -8.85
C GLY A 99 -7.45 -3.63 -9.76
N LYS A 100 -7.42 -4.46 -10.78
CA LYS A 100 -6.27 -4.45 -11.71
C LYS A 100 -6.13 -3.11 -12.43
N TYR A 101 -7.25 -2.44 -12.65
CA TYR A 101 -7.22 -1.11 -13.24
C TYR A 101 -7.06 -0.02 -12.19
N LEU A 102 -7.85 -0.09 -11.13
CA LEU A 102 -7.95 1.00 -10.17
C LEU A 102 -6.86 1.02 -9.09
N PHE A 103 -6.44 -0.15 -8.62
CA PHE A 103 -5.49 -0.19 -7.51
C PHE A 103 -4.14 0.45 -7.86
N PRO A 104 -3.48 0.09 -8.98
CA PRO A 104 -2.20 0.72 -9.30
C PRO A 104 -2.30 2.21 -9.49
N ARG A 105 -3.40 2.67 -10.05
CA ARG A 105 -3.60 4.10 -10.29
C ARG A 105 -3.84 4.87 -9.00
N LEU A 106 -4.62 4.28 -8.09
CA LEU A 106 -4.81 4.87 -6.77
C LEU A 106 -3.51 4.89 -5.99
N MET A 107 -2.75 3.81 -6.09
CA MET A 107 -1.49 3.69 -5.39
C MET A 107 -0.53 4.79 -5.79
N GLN A 108 -0.46 5.09 -7.08
CA GLN A 108 0.42 6.15 -7.55
C GLN A 108 0.05 7.50 -6.94
N LYS A 109 -1.24 7.78 -6.90
CA LYS A 109 -1.70 9.02 -6.29
C LYS A 109 -1.43 9.05 -4.80
N PHE A 110 -1.61 7.92 -4.14
CA PHE A 110 -1.35 7.80 -2.72
C PHE A 110 0.13 8.06 -2.41
N LEU A 111 1.03 7.47 -3.18
CA LEU A 111 2.46 7.65 -2.94
C LEU A 111 2.90 9.09 -3.15
N VAL A 112 2.36 9.74 -4.17
CA VAL A 112 2.66 11.16 -4.39
C VAL A 112 2.14 12.00 -3.24
N PHE A 113 0.95 11.68 -2.75
CA PHE A 113 0.34 12.38 -1.64
C PHE A 113 1.22 12.26 -0.37
N THR A 114 1.67 11.06 -0.06
CA THR A 114 2.49 10.85 1.13
C THR A 114 3.84 11.53 1.01
N ASP A 115 4.41 11.54 -0.18
CA ASP A 115 5.70 12.20 -0.42
C ASP A 115 5.63 13.69 -0.15
N ARG A 116 4.50 14.29 -0.44
CA ARG A 116 4.33 15.73 -0.27
C ARG A 116 3.91 16.11 1.15
N GLY A 117 3.66 15.11 1.99
CA GLY A 117 3.16 15.39 3.32
C GLY A 117 1.83 16.09 3.24
N GLY A 118 0.89 15.50 2.52
CA GLY A 118 -0.39 16.11 2.23
C GLY A 118 -1.09 16.68 3.46
N LYS A 119 -1.76 17.79 3.27
CA LYS A 119 -2.45 18.47 4.35
C LYS A 119 -3.94 18.16 4.40
N SER A 120 -4.48 17.65 3.31
CA SER A 120 -5.88 17.25 3.27
C SER A 120 -6.04 15.87 3.89
N SER A 121 -7.25 15.57 4.31
CA SER A 121 -7.55 14.24 4.81
C SER A 121 -7.30 13.21 3.71
N LEU A 122 -6.59 12.15 4.04
CA LEU A 122 -6.33 11.09 3.08
C LEU A 122 -7.64 10.46 2.61
N GLU A 123 -8.57 10.25 3.53
CA GLU A 123 -9.85 9.66 3.15
C GLU A 123 -10.60 10.51 2.15
N THR A 124 -10.57 11.82 2.32
CA THR A 124 -11.21 12.73 1.38
C THR A 124 -10.56 12.63 0.01
N MET A 125 -9.23 12.58 -0.01
CA MET A 125 -8.50 12.49 -1.27
C MET A 125 -8.74 11.16 -1.96
N LEU A 126 -8.78 10.07 -1.19
CA LEU A 126 -9.03 8.75 -1.76
C LEU A 126 -10.40 8.70 -2.44
N LYS A 127 -11.41 9.27 -1.80
CA LYS A 127 -12.74 9.30 -2.39
C LYS A 127 -12.76 10.09 -3.68
N ARG A 128 -12.05 11.21 -3.71
CA ARG A 128 -11.97 12.06 -4.90
C ARG A 128 -11.27 11.33 -6.05
N TRP A 129 -10.12 10.76 -5.75
CA TRP A 129 -9.37 10.02 -6.76
C TRP A 129 -10.15 8.83 -7.28
N TYR A 130 -10.76 8.09 -6.36
CA TYR A 130 -11.51 6.90 -6.73
C TYR A 130 -12.68 7.25 -7.64
N THR A 131 -13.43 8.30 -7.31
CA THR A 131 -14.55 8.71 -8.13
C THR A 131 -14.13 9.02 -9.56
N ALA A 132 -13.04 9.76 -9.70
CA ALA A 132 -12.54 10.12 -11.02
C ALA A 132 -12.07 8.89 -11.79
N LEU A 133 -11.32 8.02 -11.11
CA LEU A 133 -10.77 6.84 -11.76
C LEU A 133 -11.85 5.81 -12.09
N GLU A 134 -12.84 5.68 -11.23
CA GLU A 134 -13.94 4.76 -11.48
C GLU A 134 -14.73 5.20 -12.70
N LYS A 135 -14.97 6.48 -12.82
CA LYS A 135 -15.67 7.03 -13.97
C LYS A 135 -14.91 6.69 -15.25
N GLU A 136 -13.62 6.85 -15.22
CA GLU A 136 -12.74 6.53 -16.35
C GLU A 136 -12.81 5.03 -16.68
N TYR A 137 -12.74 4.20 -15.64
CA TYR A 137 -12.79 2.76 -15.80
C TYR A 137 -14.11 2.31 -16.42
N LEU A 138 -15.22 2.82 -15.89
CA LEU A 138 -16.54 2.45 -16.41
C LEU A 138 -16.73 2.92 -17.85
N SER A 139 -16.18 4.06 -18.19
CA SER A 139 -16.24 4.58 -19.55
C SER A 139 -15.55 3.63 -20.51
N GLN A 140 -14.41 3.07 -20.11
CA GLN A 140 -13.68 2.14 -20.97
C GLN A 140 -14.37 0.80 -21.09
N THR A 141 -14.96 0.32 -20.01
CA THR A 141 -15.58 -1.01 -20.03
C THR A 141 -16.98 -0.99 -20.67
N ALA A 142 -17.62 0.17 -20.72
CA ALA A 142 -18.94 0.30 -21.32
C ALA A 142 -18.86 0.34 -22.85
N GLY A 143 -17.69 0.67 -23.36
CA GLY A 143 -17.50 0.72 -24.79
C GLY A 143 -17.18 -0.63 -25.35
#